data_de6e746c92ded0208f69606b6d1080f2
#
_entry.id   de6e746c92ded0208f69606b6d1080f2
#
_cell.length_a   1.000
_cell.length_b   1.000
_cell.length_c   1.000
_cell.angle_alpha   90.00
_cell.angle_beta   90.00
_cell.angle_gamma   90.00
#
_symmetry.space_group_name_H-M   'P 1'
#
loop_
_entity.id
_entity.type
_entity.pdbx_description
1 polymer ?
#
loop_
_entity_poly.entity_id
_entity_poly.type
_entity_poly.pdbx_seq_one_letter_code
_entity_poly.pdbx_strand_id
1 'polypeptide(L)'
;MYKRQAFCAWQTEYLLKGLGPAARYVQRYRLPTEAEWEYAARGKDQNEFPWDNADVASGNGCFYANFKPENGNYTKDGNLITSKVGIYSANSNGLFDMAGNVAEWTSTVYTEAGVEAMNDINPQLKYNAAKEDPYRLKRKSVRGGSWKDPETYIKSAWRTSEYQNQPRSYIGFRCVRSLANTTSQKSTKSKKR
;
A
#
# COMPACT_ATOMS: atom_id res chain seq x y z
N MET A 1 14.33 -1.42 -4.45
CA MET A 1 13.46 -2.45 -3.87
C MET A 1 14.08 -3.17 -2.69
N TYR A 2 15.33 -3.65 -2.77
CA TYR A 2 15.99 -4.42 -1.70
C TYR A 2 15.95 -3.76 -0.30
N LYS A 3 16.19 -2.44 -0.20
CA LYS A 3 16.15 -1.73 1.10
C LYS A 3 14.78 -1.80 1.78
N ARG A 4 13.68 -1.76 1.02
CA ARG A 4 12.31 -1.82 1.55
C ARG A 4 11.98 -3.23 2.04
N GLN A 5 12.39 -4.24 1.29
CA GLN A 5 12.25 -5.65 1.70
C GLN A 5 13.12 -5.95 2.92
N ALA A 6 14.35 -5.42 2.97
CA ALA A 6 15.22 -5.53 4.13
C ALA A 6 14.61 -4.88 5.38
N PHE A 7 13.92 -3.74 5.22
CA PHE A 7 13.20 -3.11 6.33
C PHE A 7 12.05 -4.00 6.84
N CYS A 8 11.24 -4.57 5.94
CA CYS A 8 10.18 -5.50 6.34
C CYS A 8 10.74 -6.74 7.05
N ALA A 9 11.87 -7.27 6.58
CA ALA A 9 12.56 -8.39 7.21
C ALA A 9 13.06 -8.01 8.61
N TRP A 10 13.74 -6.87 8.74
CA TRP A 10 14.18 -6.33 10.02
C TRP A 10 13.01 -6.13 11.00
N GLN A 11 11.92 -5.54 10.55
CA GLN A 11 10.71 -5.35 11.37
C GLN A 11 10.13 -6.69 11.83
N THR A 12 10.18 -7.72 10.97
CA THR A 12 9.77 -9.08 11.35
C THR A 12 10.65 -9.63 12.46
N GLU A 13 11.97 -9.57 12.30
CA GLU A 13 12.92 -10.07 13.30
C GLU A 13 12.82 -9.32 14.62
N TYR A 14 12.64 -7.99 14.56
CA TYR A 14 12.42 -7.17 15.73
C TYR A 14 11.18 -7.62 16.51
N LEU A 15 10.06 -7.84 15.82
CA LEU A 15 8.84 -8.33 16.43
C LEU A 15 9.01 -9.73 17.05
N LEU A 16 9.66 -10.65 16.31
CA LEU A 16 9.86 -12.03 16.75
C LEU A 16 10.70 -12.10 18.04
N LYS A 17 11.70 -11.25 18.19
CA LYS A 17 12.53 -11.18 19.42
C LYS A 17 11.71 -10.84 20.67
N GLY A 18 10.63 -10.05 20.52
CA GLY A 18 9.78 -9.66 21.65
C GLY A 18 8.70 -10.67 22.03
N LEU A 19 8.42 -11.67 21.20
CA LEU A 19 7.24 -12.53 21.35
C LEU A 19 7.51 -13.93 21.96
N GLY A 20 8.76 -14.32 22.13
CA GLY A 20 9.11 -15.64 22.68
C GLY A 20 8.40 -16.78 21.95
N PRO A 21 7.75 -17.74 22.66
CA PRO A 21 7.08 -18.90 22.04
C PRO A 21 5.96 -18.55 21.06
N ALA A 22 5.34 -17.37 21.21
CA ALA A 22 4.29 -16.89 20.30
C ALA A 22 4.82 -16.51 18.92
N ALA A 23 6.13 -16.34 18.76
CA ALA A 23 6.80 -16.01 17.50
C ALA A 23 6.44 -16.99 16.37
N ARG A 24 6.18 -18.27 16.68
CA ARG A 24 5.82 -19.32 15.69
C ARG A 24 4.53 -19.04 14.91
N TYR A 25 3.66 -18.19 15.43
CA TYR A 25 2.38 -17.85 14.80
C TYR A 25 2.44 -16.54 13.99
N VAL A 26 3.55 -15.85 14.01
CA VAL A 26 3.69 -14.54 13.37
C VAL A 26 4.12 -14.70 11.93
N GLN A 27 3.30 -14.17 11.03
CA GLN A 27 3.65 -14.05 9.61
C GLN A 27 4.64 -12.91 9.40
N ARG A 28 5.49 -13.06 8.39
CA ARG A 28 6.52 -12.07 8.07
C ARG A 28 5.91 -10.80 7.49
N TYR A 29 6.46 -9.66 7.87
CA TYR A 29 6.18 -8.41 7.19
C TYR A 29 6.71 -8.42 5.75
N ARG A 30 5.96 -7.83 4.86
CA ARG A 30 6.28 -7.68 3.43
C ARG A 30 5.65 -6.41 2.88
N LEU A 31 6.00 -6.03 1.66
CA LEU A 31 5.23 -5.04 0.92
C LEU A 31 3.85 -5.61 0.55
N PRO A 32 2.81 -4.77 0.51
CA PRO A 32 1.51 -5.18 0.00
C PRO A 32 1.59 -5.54 -1.48
N THR A 33 0.72 -6.40 -1.94
CA THR A 33 0.39 -6.47 -3.36
C THR A 33 -0.43 -5.25 -3.76
N GLU A 34 -0.54 -4.97 -5.05
CA GLU A 34 -1.37 -3.88 -5.55
C GLU A 34 -2.84 -4.04 -5.13
N ALA A 35 -3.39 -5.24 -5.27
CA ALA A 35 -4.77 -5.55 -4.87
C ALA A 35 -5.00 -5.39 -3.35
N GLU A 36 -4.06 -5.84 -2.52
CA GLU A 36 -4.14 -5.63 -1.07
C GLU A 36 -4.10 -4.14 -0.71
N TRP A 37 -3.25 -3.38 -1.38
CA TRP A 37 -3.15 -1.95 -1.17
C TRP A 37 -4.45 -1.23 -1.54
N GLU A 38 -5.00 -1.53 -2.72
CA GLU A 38 -6.25 -0.93 -3.21
C GLU A 38 -7.44 -1.30 -2.31
N TYR A 39 -7.58 -2.56 -1.95
CA TYR A 39 -8.61 -3.01 -1.02
C TYR A 39 -8.53 -2.26 0.33
N ALA A 40 -7.30 -2.08 0.84
CA ALA A 40 -7.07 -1.36 2.07
C ALA A 40 -7.41 0.13 1.96
N ALA A 41 -7.12 0.77 0.81
CA ALA A 41 -7.40 2.17 0.54
C ALA A 41 -8.90 2.45 0.39
N ARG A 42 -9.61 1.63 -0.38
CA ARG A 42 -11.05 1.79 -0.63
C ARG A 42 -11.91 1.64 0.62
N GLY A 43 -11.38 1.01 1.65
CA GLY A 43 -12.13 0.77 2.87
C GLY A 43 -13.28 -0.23 2.70
N LYS A 44 -14.22 -0.22 3.65
CA LYS A 44 -15.39 -1.12 3.64
C LYS A 44 -16.40 -0.77 2.56
N ASP A 45 -16.51 0.52 2.24
CA ASP A 45 -17.54 1.08 1.36
C ASP A 45 -17.11 1.12 -0.11
N GLN A 46 -15.89 0.67 -0.41
CA GLN A 46 -15.32 0.61 -1.76
C GLN A 46 -15.27 1.98 -2.46
N ASN A 47 -15.01 3.04 -1.71
CA ASN A 47 -15.01 4.42 -2.19
C ASN A 47 -13.93 4.72 -3.23
N GLU A 48 -14.14 5.76 -4.01
CA GLU A 48 -13.17 6.27 -4.99
C GLU A 48 -11.93 6.84 -4.30
N PHE A 49 -12.12 7.54 -3.19
CA PHE A 49 -11.08 8.01 -2.28
C PHE A 49 -11.09 7.21 -0.97
N PRO A 50 -10.05 7.29 -0.13
CA PRO A 50 -10.04 6.62 1.18
C PRO A 50 -11.06 7.15 2.19
N TRP A 51 -11.83 8.17 1.86
CA TRP A 51 -12.88 8.79 2.68
C TRP A 51 -14.27 8.69 2.02
N ASP A 52 -15.32 9.06 2.77
CA ASP A 52 -16.70 8.71 2.43
C ASP A 52 -17.38 9.59 1.37
N ASN A 53 -16.72 10.65 0.88
CA ASN A 53 -17.31 11.52 -0.14
C ASN A 53 -16.42 11.59 -1.40
N ALA A 54 -16.98 12.12 -2.48
CA ALA A 54 -16.29 12.29 -3.76
C ALA A 54 -15.41 13.55 -3.80
N ASP A 55 -15.55 14.46 -2.83
CA ASP A 55 -14.79 15.69 -2.77
C ASP A 55 -13.44 15.47 -2.10
N VAL A 56 -12.44 16.23 -2.50
CA VAL A 56 -11.10 16.22 -1.91
C VAL A 56 -10.92 17.18 -0.76
N ALA A 57 -11.93 18.02 -0.51
CA ALA A 57 -11.96 18.97 0.58
C ALA A 57 -13.37 19.07 1.20
N SER A 58 -13.40 19.45 2.47
CA SER A 58 -14.66 19.78 3.17
C SER A 58 -15.27 21.08 2.65
N GLY A 59 -16.56 21.31 2.93
CA GLY A 59 -17.23 22.57 2.62
C GLY A 59 -16.57 23.83 3.22
N ASN A 60 -15.71 23.66 4.22
CA ASN A 60 -14.91 24.71 4.83
C ASN A 60 -13.53 24.91 4.15
N GLY A 61 -13.27 24.19 3.04
CA GLY A 61 -12.02 24.28 2.29
C GLY A 61 -10.83 23.52 2.89
N CYS A 62 -11.03 22.70 3.93
CA CYS A 62 -9.99 21.84 4.49
C CYS A 62 -9.83 20.60 3.63
N PHE A 63 -8.64 20.37 3.10
CA PHE A 63 -8.33 19.18 2.29
C PHE A 63 -8.23 17.91 3.16
N TYR A 64 -8.55 16.75 2.56
CA TYR A 64 -8.52 15.44 3.22
C TYR A 64 -7.21 14.70 3.03
N ALA A 65 -6.30 15.22 2.20
CA ALA A 65 -5.00 14.64 1.93
C ALA A 65 -3.98 15.71 1.55
N ASN A 66 -2.69 15.38 1.62
CA ASN A 66 -1.61 16.21 1.12
C ASN A 66 -1.32 15.84 -0.35
N PHE A 67 -1.71 16.73 -1.26
CA PHE A 67 -1.54 16.55 -2.71
C PHE A 67 -1.45 17.93 -3.39
N LYS A 68 -1.38 17.98 -4.70
CA LYS A 68 -1.39 19.24 -5.47
C LYS A 68 -2.82 19.55 -5.93
N PRO A 69 -3.60 20.40 -5.20
CA PRO A 69 -5.02 20.63 -5.48
C PRO A 69 -5.31 21.36 -6.79
N GLU A 70 -4.39 22.21 -7.23
CA GLU A 70 -4.56 23.05 -8.43
C GLU A 70 -3.29 23.16 -9.26
N ASN A 71 -3.43 23.53 -10.52
CA ASN A 71 -2.30 23.77 -11.40
C ASN A 71 -1.39 24.87 -10.85
N GLY A 72 -0.15 24.49 -10.56
CA GLY A 72 0.88 25.41 -10.09
C GLY A 72 0.84 25.78 -8.60
N ASN A 73 -0.19 25.41 -7.85
CA ASN A 73 -0.28 25.70 -6.43
C ASN A 73 -0.08 24.45 -5.57
N TYR A 74 1.16 24.23 -5.13
CA TYR A 74 1.54 23.09 -4.30
C TYR A 74 1.26 23.28 -2.81
N THR A 75 0.90 24.50 -2.38
CA THR A 75 0.73 24.84 -0.96
C THR A 75 -0.71 25.08 -0.57
N LYS A 76 -1.66 24.88 -1.49
CA LYS A 76 -3.07 25.16 -1.22
C LYS A 76 -3.65 24.23 -0.15
N ASP A 77 -3.15 23.03 -0.02
CA ASP A 77 -3.49 22.06 1.03
C ASP A 77 -2.74 22.31 2.36
N GLY A 78 -1.91 23.36 2.42
CA GLY A 78 -1.13 23.74 3.60
C GLY A 78 0.28 23.13 3.65
N ASN A 79 0.69 22.31 2.67
CA ASN A 79 1.99 21.65 2.65
C ASN A 79 2.70 21.86 1.31
N LEU A 80 4.00 22.21 1.34
CA LEU A 80 4.81 22.34 0.13
C LEU A 80 5.39 20.99 -0.34
N ILE A 81 5.67 20.13 0.60
CA ILE A 81 6.25 18.80 0.43
C ILE A 81 5.50 17.79 1.32
N THR A 82 6.17 16.74 1.77
CA THR A 82 5.57 15.77 2.69
C THR A 82 5.12 16.40 4.00
N SER A 83 3.96 15.97 4.48
CA SER A 83 3.42 16.32 5.80
C SER A 83 3.77 15.25 6.84
N LYS A 84 3.54 15.58 8.12
CA LYS A 84 3.60 14.58 9.18
C LYS A 84 2.56 13.49 8.93
N VAL A 85 2.94 12.23 9.13
CA VAL A 85 2.02 11.08 8.98
C VAL A 85 0.89 11.15 10.00
N GLY A 86 -0.31 10.76 9.56
CA GLY A 86 -1.49 10.66 10.43
C GLY A 86 -2.11 12.00 10.84
N ILE A 87 -1.88 13.08 10.11
CA ILE A 87 -2.56 14.37 10.38
C ILE A 87 -3.96 14.43 9.77
N TYR A 88 -4.21 13.65 8.74
CA TYR A 88 -5.52 13.51 8.10
C TYR A 88 -6.30 12.35 8.74
N SER A 89 -7.62 12.33 8.52
CA SER A 89 -8.47 11.27 9.06
C SER A 89 -8.14 9.89 8.49
N ALA A 90 -8.27 8.87 9.32
CA ALA A 90 -8.16 7.48 8.86
C ALA A 90 -9.36 7.09 8.00
N ASN A 91 -9.17 6.15 7.07
CA ASN A 91 -10.27 5.54 6.34
C ASN A 91 -11.09 4.58 7.21
N SER A 92 -12.15 3.98 6.66
CA SER A 92 -13.04 3.04 7.38
C SER A 92 -12.36 1.76 7.87
N ASN A 93 -11.14 1.46 7.38
CA ASN A 93 -10.27 0.39 7.89
C ASN A 93 -9.29 0.85 8.98
N GLY A 94 -9.34 2.13 9.39
CA GLY A 94 -8.43 2.71 10.38
C GLY A 94 -7.03 3.02 9.83
N LEU A 95 -6.85 3.14 8.51
CA LEU A 95 -5.58 3.41 7.87
C LEU A 95 -5.45 4.88 7.49
N PHE A 96 -4.28 5.45 7.82
CA PHE A 96 -3.94 6.84 7.53
C PHE A 96 -3.14 6.95 6.23
N ASP A 97 -3.20 8.13 5.62
CA ASP A 97 -2.36 8.54 4.47
C ASP A 97 -2.43 7.54 3.29
N MET A 98 -3.62 6.98 3.03
CA MET A 98 -3.87 6.11 1.88
C MET A 98 -4.02 6.90 0.57
N ALA A 99 -4.06 8.22 0.63
CA ALA A 99 -4.08 9.13 -0.50
C ALA A 99 -3.15 10.30 -0.23
N GLY A 100 -2.33 10.66 -1.19
CA GLY A 100 -1.39 11.79 -1.09
C GLY A 100 -0.21 11.52 -0.15
N ASN A 101 0.42 12.57 0.31
CA ASN A 101 1.67 12.59 1.07
C ASN A 101 2.82 11.96 0.28
N VAL A 102 3.01 10.66 0.32
CA VAL A 102 3.93 9.92 -0.55
C VAL A 102 3.20 8.77 -1.22
N ALA A 103 3.43 8.59 -2.50
CA ALA A 103 2.99 7.41 -3.21
C ALA A 103 3.70 6.16 -2.65
N GLU A 104 3.10 4.97 -2.75
CA GLU A 104 3.59 3.81 -2.04
C GLU A 104 3.92 2.64 -2.96
N TRP A 105 5.09 2.06 -2.73
CA TRP A 105 5.54 0.86 -3.43
C TRP A 105 4.70 -0.36 -3.08
N THR A 106 4.30 -1.10 -4.11
CA THR A 106 3.76 -2.45 -3.95
C THR A 106 4.77 -3.52 -4.40
N SER A 107 4.50 -4.78 -4.09
CA SER A 107 5.30 -5.93 -4.56
C SER A 107 4.97 -6.31 -6.00
N THR A 108 3.84 -5.85 -6.54
CA THR A 108 3.33 -6.22 -7.87
C THR A 108 4.16 -5.57 -8.98
N VAL A 109 4.45 -6.33 -10.04
CA VAL A 109 5.04 -5.78 -11.27
C VAL A 109 3.98 -4.98 -12.00
N TYR A 110 4.35 -3.80 -12.46
CA TYR A 110 3.45 -2.97 -13.25
C TYR A 110 3.35 -3.49 -14.68
N THR A 111 2.13 -3.68 -15.14
CA THR A 111 1.78 -3.92 -16.55
C THR A 111 0.72 -2.89 -16.98
N GLU A 112 0.81 -2.43 -18.21
CA GLU A 112 -0.15 -1.43 -18.74
C GLU A 112 -1.57 -2.03 -18.87
N ALA A 113 -1.64 -3.32 -19.24
CA ALA A 113 -2.90 -4.06 -19.30
C ALA A 113 -3.51 -4.39 -17.93
N GLY A 114 -2.79 -4.08 -16.83
CA GLY A 114 -3.25 -4.46 -15.50
C GLY A 114 -3.23 -5.97 -15.28
N VAL A 115 -3.84 -6.38 -14.17
CA VAL A 115 -4.04 -7.81 -13.85
C VAL A 115 -5.26 -8.40 -14.57
N GLU A 116 -6.09 -7.56 -15.16
CA GLU A 116 -7.30 -7.96 -15.90
C GLU A 116 -7.01 -8.80 -17.15
N ALA A 117 -5.79 -8.65 -17.71
CA ALA A 117 -5.32 -9.48 -18.82
C ALA A 117 -4.93 -10.90 -18.41
N MET A 118 -4.95 -11.20 -17.10
CA MET A 118 -4.62 -12.51 -16.57
C MET A 118 -5.89 -13.30 -16.26
N ASN A 119 -6.09 -14.40 -16.95
CA ASN A 119 -7.21 -15.34 -16.73
C ASN A 119 -6.98 -16.17 -15.45
N ASP A 120 -6.73 -15.50 -14.32
CA ASP A 120 -6.51 -16.17 -13.03
C ASP A 120 -7.44 -15.57 -11.98
N ILE A 121 -7.89 -16.40 -11.04
CA ILE A 121 -8.81 -16.01 -9.95
C ILE A 121 -8.17 -15.01 -8.98
N ASN A 122 -6.84 -15.05 -8.84
CA ASN A 122 -6.05 -14.13 -8.01
C ASN A 122 -4.75 -13.72 -8.72
N PRO A 123 -4.82 -12.92 -9.78
CA PRO A 123 -3.65 -12.57 -10.55
C PRO A 123 -2.67 -11.75 -9.70
N GLN A 124 -1.52 -12.34 -9.37
CA GLN A 124 -0.45 -11.67 -8.66
C GLN A 124 0.84 -11.77 -9.47
N LEU A 125 1.12 -10.71 -10.21
CA LEU A 125 2.38 -10.64 -10.93
C LEU A 125 3.53 -10.26 -9.98
N LYS A 126 4.10 -11.28 -9.32
CA LYS A 126 5.28 -11.14 -8.45
C LYS A 126 6.53 -11.51 -9.23
N TYR A 127 7.34 -10.54 -9.54
CA TYR A 127 8.64 -10.75 -10.16
C TYR A 127 9.66 -9.76 -9.60
N ASN A 128 10.78 -10.25 -9.14
CA ASN A 128 11.90 -9.41 -8.70
C ASN A 128 12.94 -9.42 -9.81
N ALA A 129 12.88 -8.42 -10.66
CA ALA A 129 13.78 -8.30 -11.79
C ALA A 129 15.23 -8.23 -11.34
N ALA A 130 16.08 -9.06 -11.95
CA ALA A 130 17.51 -9.04 -11.81
C ALA A 130 18.13 -7.81 -12.52
N LYS A 131 19.43 -7.59 -12.32
CA LYS A 131 20.12 -6.47 -12.94
C LYS A 131 20.13 -6.58 -14.47
N GLU A 132 20.20 -7.78 -14.97
CA GLU A 132 20.30 -8.14 -16.38
C GLU A 132 18.95 -8.15 -17.11
N ASP A 133 17.86 -8.20 -16.36
CA ASP A 133 16.52 -8.27 -16.94
C ASP A 133 16.16 -7.02 -17.77
N PRO A 134 15.31 -7.18 -18.77
CA PRO A 134 14.77 -6.06 -19.55
C PRO A 134 14.17 -4.96 -18.66
N TYR A 135 14.37 -3.71 -19.04
CA TYR A 135 14.00 -2.55 -18.22
C TYR A 135 12.51 -2.52 -17.87
N ARG A 136 11.64 -2.97 -18.80
CA ARG A 136 10.18 -3.07 -18.60
C ARG A 136 9.80 -3.95 -17.40
N LEU A 137 10.56 -5.02 -17.12
CA LEU A 137 10.29 -5.93 -16.00
C LEU A 137 10.70 -5.34 -14.64
N LYS A 138 11.47 -4.25 -14.63
CA LYS A 138 11.91 -3.55 -13.42
C LYS A 138 10.89 -2.55 -12.89
N ARG A 139 9.78 -2.32 -13.61
CA ARG A 139 8.70 -1.43 -13.16
C ARG A 139 7.85 -2.13 -12.11
N LYS A 140 7.58 -1.42 -11.03
CA LYS A 140 6.69 -1.86 -9.95
C LYS A 140 5.50 -0.94 -9.86
N SER A 141 4.35 -1.48 -9.50
CA SER A 141 3.16 -0.68 -9.25
C SER A 141 3.35 0.19 -8.00
N VAL A 142 2.96 1.45 -8.13
CA VAL A 142 3.00 2.48 -7.10
C VAL A 142 1.60 3.06 -6.99
N ARG A 143 1.13 3.27 -5.77
CA ARG A 143 -0.26 3.61 -5.47
C ARG A 143 -0.36 4.84 -4.57
N GLY A 144 -1.56 5.46 -4.52
CA GLY A 144 -1.91 6.50 -3.56
C GLY A 144 -1.61 7.93 -3.98
N GLY A 145 -0.77 8.14 -5.00
CA GLY A 145 -0.30 9.48 -5.37
C GLY A 145 0.53 10.14 -4.26
N SER A 146 1.00 11.34 -4.51
CA SER A 146 1.89 12.05 -3.57
C SER A 146 1.58 13.54 -3.51
N TRP A 147 2.26 14.25 -2.62
CA TRP A 147 2.18 15.72 -2.44
C TRP A 147 2.33 16.54 -3.73
N LYS A 148 3.00 16.00 -4.74
CA LYS A 148 3.23 16.68 -6.02
C LYS A 148 2.19 16.34 -7.09
N ASP A 149 1.34 15.35 -6.87
CA ASP A 149 0.44 14.80 -7.86
C ASP A 149 -0.96 15.42 -7.74
N PRO A 150 -1.68 15.66 -8.86
CA PRO A 150 -3.03 16.19 -8.85
C PRO A 150 -4.05 15.16 -8.34
N GLU A 151 -5.26 15.63 -8.10
CA GLU A 151 -6.38 14.86 -7.55
C GLU A 151 -6.59 13.48 -8.18
N THR A 152 -6.54 13.39 -9.50
CA THR A 152 -6.74 12.12 -10.22
C THR A 152 -5.79 11.02 -9.73
N TYR A 153 -4.56 11.38 -9.35
CA TYR A 153 -3.52 10.43 -8.95
C TYR A 153 -3.68 9.91 -7.54
N ILE A 154 -4.45 10.60 -6.69
CA ILE A 154 -4.70 10.19 -5.30
C ILE A 154 -5.96 9.32 -5.15
N LYS A 155 -6.69 9.05 -6.24
CA LYS A 155 -7.80 8.10 -6.24
C LYS A 155 -7.33 6.70 -5.91
N SER A 156 -8.13 5.97 -5.12
CA SER A 156 -7.79 4.61 -4.65
C SER A 156 -7.48 3.63 -5.78
N ALA A 157 -8.17 3.77 -6.94
CA ALA A 157 -7.97 2.92 -8.12
C ALA A 157 -6.80 3.36 -9.00
N TRP A 158 -6.27 4.58 -8.82
CA TRP A 158 -5.25 5.09 -9.73
C TRP A 158 -3.95 4.30 -9.63
N ARG A 159 -3.40 3.95 -10.79
CA ARG A 159 -2.19 3.12 -10.92
C ARG A 159 -1.07 3.93 -11.55
N THR A 160 0.07 3.95 -10.91
CA THR A 160 1.31 4.45 -11.49
C THR A 160 2.42 3.43 -11.38
N SER A 161 3.57 3.73 -11.92
CA SER A 161 4.73 2.84 -11.79
C SER A 161 6.02 3.62 -11.68
N GLU A 162 6.99 2.99 -11.04
CA GLU A 162 8.37 3.46 -11.06
C GLU A 162 9.32 2.25 -11.14
N TYR A 163 10.54 2.50 -11.58
CA TYR A 163 11.57 1.47 -11.64
C TYR A 163 12.07 1.10 -10.25
N GLN A 164 12.09 -0.20 -9.94
CA GLN A 164 12.39 -0.72 -8.59
C GLN A 164 13.75 -0.28 -8.02
N ASN A 165 14.68 0.15 -8.84
CA ASN A 165 16.03 0.59 -8.49
C ASN A 165 16.18 2.13 -8.43
N GLN A 166 15.13 2.89 -8.77
CA GLN A 166 15.15 4.34 -8.72
C GLN A 166 14.61 4.84 -7.36
N PRO A 167 15.39 5.63 -6.61
CA PRO A 167 14.89 6.35 -5.46
C PRO A 167 14.10 7.58 -5.90
N ARG A 168 12.99 7.87 -5.21
CA ARG A 168 12.20 9.09 -5.39
C ARG A 168 11.82 9.66 -4.03
N SER A 169 11.93 10.98 -3.89
CA SER A 169 11.56 11.68 -2.64
C SER A 169 10.07 11.66 -2.34
N TYR A 170 9.25 11.41 -3.35
CA TYR A 170 7.78 11.36 -3.27
C TYR A 170 7.23 9.93 -3.26
N ILE A 171 8.07 8.90 -3.13
CA ILE A 171 7.61 7.50 -3.04
C ILE A 171 8.15 6.85 -1.77
N GLY A 172 7.23 6.50 -0.90
CA GLY A 172 7.45 5.73 0.31
C GLY A 172 6.99 4.28 0.20
N PHE A 173 6.71 3.65 1.34
CA PHE A 173 6.15 2.30 1.41
C PHE A 173 5.53 2.05 2.78
N ARG A 174 4.59 1.12 2.81
CA ARG A 174 4.09 0.53 4.06
C ARG A 174 4.32 -0.97 4.08
N CYS A 175 4.46 -1.53 5.28
CA CYS A 175 4.54 -2.97 5.46
C CYS A 175 3.17 -3.54 5.81
N VAL A 176 2.89 -4.73 5.29
CA VAL A 176 1.71 -5.52 5.65
C VAL A 176 2.13 -6.88 6.19
N ARG A 177 1.23 -7.49 6.94
CA ARG A 177 1.40 -8.83 7.49
C ARG A 177 0.09 -9.58 7.36
N SER A 178 0.14 -10.81 6.86
CA SER A 178 -1.03 -11.69 6.82
C SER A 178 -1.42 -12.10 8.24
N LEU A 179 -2.71 -12.23 8.50
CA LEU A 179 -3.18 -12.84 9.74
C LEU A 179 -2.81 -14.33 9.73
N ALA A 180 -2.38 -14.85 10.87
CA ALA A 180 -2.24 -16.28 11.05
C ALA A 180 -3.66 -16.90 11.03
N ASN A 181 -3.90 -17.88 10.14
CA ASN A 181 -5.12 -18.66 10.21
C ASN A 181 -5.12 -19.49 11.50
N THR A 182 -5.80 -19.03 12.51
CA THR A 182 -6.15 -19.83 13.69
C THR A 182 -7.31 -20.75 13.36
N THR A 183 -7.13 -21.64 12.39
CA THR A 183 -7.99 -22.82 12.29
C THR A 183 -7.61 -23.72 13.47
N SER A 184 -8.36 -23.61 14.55
CA SER A 184 -8.33 -24.59 15.62
C SER A 184 -8.70 -25.94 15.01
N GLN A 185 -7.71 -26.80 14.80
CA GLN A 185 -7.98 -28.22 14.65
C GLN A 185 -8.62 -28.70 15.95
N LYS A 186 -9.96 -28.75 15.97
CA LYS A 186 -10.67 -29.57 16.94
C LYS A 186 -10.23 -31.01 16.71
N SER A 187 -9.28 -31.48 17.49
CA SER A 187 -8.94 -32.89 17.56
C SER A 187 -10.19 -33.61 18.05
N THR A 188 -10.89 -34.27 17.15
CA THR A 188 -11.89 -35.27 17.47
C THR A 188 -11.14 -36.46 18.08
N LYS A 189 -11.04 -36.47 19.43
CA LYS A 189 -10.69 -37.69 20.14
C LYS A 189 -11.84 -38.67 19.92
N SER A 190 -11.66 -39.59 18.96
CA SER A 190 -12.45 -40.78 18.83
C SER A 190 -12.31 -41.58 20.12
N LYS A 191 -13.35 -41.62 20.95
CA LYS A 191 -13.49 -42.61 22.01
C LYS A 191 -13.70 -43.96 21.33
N LYS A 192 -12.70 -44.83 21.35
CA LYS A 192 -12.91 -46.26 21.14
C LYS A 192 -13.58 -46.80 22.37
N ARG A 193 -14.76 -47.39 22.17
CA ARG A 193 -15.38 -48.37 23.04
C ARG A 193 -14.83 -49.75 22.68
#